data_4d10a7aae6d73fc43e043350767daddb
#
_entry.id   4d10a7aae6d73fc43e043350767daddb
#
_cell.length_a   1.000
_cell.length_b   1.000
_cell.length_c   1.000
_cell.angle_alpha   90.00
_cell.angle_beta   90.00
_cell.angle_gamma   90.00
#
_symmetry.space_group_name_H-M   'P 1'
#
loop_
_entity.id
_entity.type
_entity.pdbx_description
1 polymer ?
#
loop_
_entity_poly.entity_id
_entity_poly.type
_entity_poly.pdbx_seq_one_letter_code
_entity_poly.pdbx_strand_id
1 'polypeptide(L)'
;MGQYFEPFIFEQIAAQDANPRQLYLDEASSSQVYLLLMGKRYGNVLPDGISPTEKEYQAAGEGNAWRVAFISDLDGQQREEAEECFFRKVQNELSYRVFSNPSVLVSLVKQSLYAYLKHKGVIQTLNFDEQTRDDASMADIDATKIKDFLHQARQKRGFPLAEDSDPITVLRHLRLLRQDKPSNGALLLFSNDPQYFFPSAVVKCAWFLGTETVKPIEDYKTFEGGVAD
;
A
#
# COMPACT_ATOMS: atom_id res chain seq x y z
N MET A 1 -12.53 6.34 -1.33
CA MET A 1 -12.87 4.96 -1.72
C MET A 1 -14.09 4.93 -2.65
N GLY A 2 -15.18 5.66 -2.39
CA GLY A 2 -16.36 5.69 -3.27
C GLY A 2 -16.11 6.15 -4.72
N GLN A 3 -14.94 6.70 -5.02
CA GLN A 3 -14.55 7.05 -6.40
C GLN A 3 -14.11 5.82 -7.23
N TYR A 4 -13.68 4.73 -6.59
CA TYR A 4 -13.11 3.55 -7.25
C TYR A 4 -13.96 2.29 -7.09
N PHE A 5 -14.91 2.27 -6.18
CA PHE A 5 -15.74 1.12 -5.88
C PHE A 5 -17.19 1.51 -5.78
N GLU A 6 -18.03 0.75 -6.45
CA GLU A 6 -19.48 0.78 -6.33
C GLU A 6 -19.90 -0.47 -5.54
N PRO A 7 -20.38 -0.32 -4.28
CA PRO A 7 -20.76 -1.46 -3.49
C PRO A 7 -22.13 -1.98 -3.92
N PHE A 8 -22.23 -3.28 -4.14
CA PHE A 8 -23.51 -3.97 -4.25
C PHE A 8 -23.97 -4.39 -2.85
N ILE A 9 -25.15 -3.93 -2.44
CA ILE A 9 -25.78 -4.24 -1.16
C ILE A 9 -27.19 -4.74 -1.47
N PHE A 10 -27.44 -6.02 -1.23
CA PHE A 10 -28.70 -6.68 -1.61
C PHE A 10 -29.94 -5.98 -1.05
N GLU A 11 -29.88 -5.50 0.20
CA GLU A 11 -30.98 -4.81 0.87
C GLU A 11 -31.32 -3.44 0.28
N GLN A 12 -30.47 -2.90 -0.59
CA GLN A 12 -30.69 -1.59 -1.25
C GLN A 12 -31.20 -1.72 -2.68
N ILE A 13 -31.44 -2.95 -3.16
CA ILE A 13 -31.92 -3.19 -4.51
C ILE A 13 -33.41 -2.83 -4.61
N ALA A 14 -33.76 -2.11 -5.67
CA ALA A 14 -35.15 -1.86 -5.99
C ALA A 14 -35.89 -3.18 -6.28
N ALA A 15 -37.19 -3.26 -5.93
CA ALA A 15 -38.02 -4.42 -6.28
C ALA A 15 -37.99 -4.63 -7.80
N GLN A 16 -37.70 -5.87 -8.21
CA GLN A 16 -37.59 -6.25 -9.62
C GLN A 16 -38.14 -7.69 -9.82
N ASP A 17 -38.55 -7.99 -11.05
CA ASP A 17 -39.00 -9.31 -11.44
C ASP A 17 -37.82 -10.24 -11.70
N ALA A 18 -37.13 -10.62 -10.60
CA ALA A 18 -35.99 -11.53 -10.63
C ALA A 18 -36.01 -12.46 -9.41
N ASN A 19 -35.49 -13.67 -9.58
CA ASN A 19 -35.30 -14.58 -8.46
C ASN A 19 -34.18 -14.03 -7.53
N PRO A 20 -34.50 -13.69 -6.27
CA PRO A 20 -33.52 -13.11 -5.36
C PRO A 20 -32.27 -13.97 -5.21
N ARG A 21 -32.44 -15.30 -5.20
CA ARG A 21 -31.32 -16.25 -5.05
C ARG A 21 -30.39 -16.21 -6.26
N GLN A 22 -30.91 -16.15 -7.47
CA GLN A 22 -30.09 -16.04 -8.68
C GLN A 22 -29.39 -14.72 -8.74
N LEU A 23 -30.08 -13.63 -8.38
CA LEU A 23 -29.54 -12.28 -8.41
C LEU A 23 -28.26 -12.12 -7.57
N TYR A 24 -28.26 -12.55 -6.29
CA TYR A 24 -27.08 -12.40 -5.47
C TYR A 24 -25.92 -13.33 -5.90
N LEU A 25 -26.20 -14.48 -6.49
CA LEU A 25 -25.17 -15.36 -7.05
C LEU A 25 -24.53 -14.76 -8.31
N ASP A 26 -25.34 -14.20 -9.21
CA ASP A 26 -24.86 -13.53 -10.42
C ASP A 26 -23.99 -12.32 -10.07
N GLU A 27 -24.43 -11.52 -9.10
CA GLU A 27 -23.65 -10.36 -8.62
C GLU A 27 -22.34 -10.79 -7.94
N ALA A 28 -22.37 -11.82 -7.09
CA ALA A 28 -21.16 -12.36 -6.48
C ALA A 28 -20.17 -12.87 -7.54
N SER A 29 -20.67 -13.59 -8.54
CA SER A 29 -19.87 -14.15 -9.64
C SER A 29 -19.29 -13.07 -10.55
N SER A 30 -20.03 -11.99 -10.83
CA SER A 30 -19.61 -10.90 -11.72
C SER A 30 -18.80 -9.80 -10.99
N SER A 31 -18.76 -9.84 -9.67
CA SER A 31 -18.06 -8.84 -8.87
C SER A 31 -16.54 -8.87 -9.09
N GLN A 32 -15.91 -7.69 -9.07
CA GLN A 32 -14.44 -7.60 -9.12
C GLN A 32 -13.81 -7.92 -7.77
N VAL A 33 -14.48 -7.57 -6.68
CA VAL A 33 -14.04 -7.82 -5.30
C VAL A 33 -15.22 -8.34 -4.50
N TYR A 34 -15.03 -9.47 -3.84
CA TYR A 34 -15.99 -10.06 -2.93
C TYR A 34 -15.50 -9.96 -1.48
N LEU A 35 -16.31 -9.36 -0.61
CA LEU A 35 -16.02 -9.20 0.81
C LEU A 35 -16.80 -10.22 1.63
N LEU A 36 -16.12 -11.21 2.19
CA LEU A 36 -16.72 -12.18 3.11
C LEU A 36 -16.58 -11.68 4.56
N LEU A 37 -17.70 -11.63 5.26
CA LEU A 37 -17.74 -11.37 6.71
C LEU A 37 -18.24 -12.64 7.41
N MET A 38 -17.41 -13.19 8.29
CA MET A 38 -17.76 -14.40 9.06
C MET A 38 -17.90 -14.09 10.54
N GLY A 39 -18.95 -14.58 11.13
CA GLY A 39 -19.24 -14.42 12.56
C GLY A 39 -19.31 -15.75 13.29
N LYS A 40 -20.30 -15.85 14.17
CA LYS A 40 -20.58 -17.03 14.98
C LYS A 40 -21.52 -18.02 14.28
N ARG A 41 -22.44 -17.51 13.46
CA ARG A 41 -23.57 -18.25 12.91
C ARG A 41 -23.37 -18.53 11.43
N TYR A 42 -23.67 -19.75 11.03
CA TYR A 42 -23.69 -20.15 9.63
C TYR A 42 -24.90 -19.58 8.87
N GLY A 43 -25.97 -19.25 9.60
CA GLY A 43 -27.21 -18.71 9.05
C GLY A 43 -28.18 -19.80 8.57
N ASN A 44 -29.16 -19.38 7.77
CA ASN A 44 -30.18 -20.29 7.28
C ASN A 44 -29.62 -21.24 6.22
N VAL A 45 -29.87 -22.54 6.41
CA VAL A 45 -29.44 -23.58 5.48
C VAL A 45 -30.47 -23.75 4.38
N LEU A 46 -30.01 -23.75 3.13
CA LEU A 46 -30.85 -24.00 1.98
C LEU A 46 -31.15 -25.50 1.82
N PRO A 47 -32.12 -25.91 0.95
CA PRO A 47 -32.49 -27.32 0.77
C PRO A 47 -31.30 -28.24 0.39
N ASP A 48 -30.25 -27.70 -0.18
CA ASP A 48 -29.01 -28.40 -0.53
C ASP A 48 -27.97 -28.46 0.59
N GLY A 49 -28.30 -27.97 1.78
CA GLY A 49 -27.43 -28.06 2.96
C GLY A 49 -26.42 -26.93 3.06
N ILE A 50 -26.42 -25.93 2.17
CA ILE A 50 -25.45 -24.85 2.12
C ILE A 50 -26.12 -23.50 2.43
N SER A 51 -25.41 -22.59 3.17
CA SER A 51 -25.94 -21.25 3.43
C SER A 51 -25.84 -20.35 2.19
N PRO A 52 -26.68 -19.29 2.08
CA PRO A 52 -26.55 -18.30 1.02
C PRO A 52 -25.14 -17.68 0.97
N THR A 53 -24.56 -17.34 2.10
CA THR A 53 -23.23 -16.73 2.20
C THR A 53 -22.12 -17.66 1.66
N GLU A 54 -22.19 -18.97 1.96
CA GLU A 54 -21.23 -19.91 1.41
C GLU A 54 -21.41 -20.09 -0.10
N LYS A 55 -22.65 -20.04 -0.61
CA LYS A 55 -22.90 -20.08 -2.07
C LYS A 55 -22.37 -18.84 -2.78
N GLU A 56 -22.58 -17.66 -2.23
CA GLU A 56 -22.01 -16.42 -2.77
C GLU A 56 -20.48 -16.50 -2.81
N TYR A 57 -19.86 -16.99 -1.74
CA TYR A 57 -18.42 -17.20 -1.68
C TYR A 57 -17.91 -18.15 -2.78
N GLN A 58 -18.65 -19.23 -3.05
CA GLN A 58 -18.33 -20.18 -4.13
C GLN A 58 -18.50 -19.51 -5.49
N ALA A 59 -19.64 -18.85 -5.74
CA ALA A 59 -19.93 -18.15 -6.99
C ALA A 59 -18.88 -17.05 -7.28
N ALA A 60 -18.49 -16.29 -6.27
CA ALA A 60 -17.41 -15.29 -6.39
C ALA A 60 -16.06 -15.93 -6.79
N GLY A 61 -15.77 -17.12 -6.24
CA GLY A 61 -14.58 -17.89 -6.61
C GLY A 61 -14.62 -18.39 -8.06
N GLU A 62 -15.75 -18.92 -8.49
CA GLU A 62 -15.98 -19.37 -9.86
C GLU A 62 -15.90 -18.20 -10.86
N GLY A 63 -16.38 -17.02 -10.48
CA GLY A 63 -16.28 -15.78 -11.24
C GLY A 63 -14.91 -15.13 -11.23
N ASN A 64 -13.91 -15.70 -10.53
CA ASN A 64 -12.57 -15.13 -10.35
C ASN A 64 -12.54 -13.77 -9.66
N ALA A 65 -13.50 -13.48 -8.78
CA ALA A 65 -13.47 -12.29 -7.94
C ALA A 65 -12.24 -12.29 -7.02
N TRP A 66 -11.71 -11.11 -6.72
CA TRP A 66 -10.73 -10.93 -5.67
C TRP A 66 -11.41 -11.08 -4.31
N ARG A 67 -11.38 -12.31 -3.76
CA ARG A 67 -12.04 -12.61 -2.48
C ARG A 67 -11.18 -12.17 -1.30
N VAL A 68 -11.77 -11.45 -0.34
CA VAL A 68 -11.16 -11.06 0.93
C VAL A 68 -12.08 -11.47 2.09
N ALA A 69 -11.50 -12.07 3.13
CA ALA A 69 -12.25 -12.59 4.26
C ALA A 69 -11.91 -11.86 5.57
N PHE A 70 -12.93 -11.46 6.29
CA PHE A 70 -12.84 -10.82 7.60
C PHE A 70 -13.63 -11.65 8.61
N ILE A 71 -12.96 -12.07 9.66
CA ILE A 71 -13.46 -13.01 10.65
C ILE A 71 -13.68 -12.26 11.95
N SER A 72 -14.88 -12.30 12.50
CA SER A 72 -15.15 -11.71 13.81
C SER A 72 -14.37 -12.45 14.91
N ASP A 73 -13.69 -11.68 15.76
CA ASP A 73 -13.22 -12.18 17.04
C ASP A 73 -14.43 -12.50 17.91
N LEU A 74 -14.52 -13.74 18.36
CA LEU A 74 -15.67 -14.22 19.15
C LEU A 74 -15.46 -14.12 20.66
N ASP A 75 -14.34 -13.55 21.10
CA ASP A 75 -14.00 -13.37 22.50
C ASP A 75 -14.20 -14.69 23.33
N GLY A 76 -13.67 -15.78 22.78
CA GLY A 76 -13.76 -17.12 23.40
C GLY A 76 -15.07 -17.88 23.19
N GLN A 77 -16.06 -17.31 22.46
CA GLN A 77 -17.27 -18.04 22.11
C GLN A 77 -17.00 -19.02 20.96
N GLN A 78 -17.75 -20.12 20.96
CA GLN A 78 -17.63 -21.13 19.88
C GLN A 78 -18.53 -20.74 18.67
N ARG A 79 -18.06 -21.07 17.48
CA ARG A 79 -18.86 -21.04 16.25
C ARG A 79 -19.84 -22.20 16.21
N GLU A 80 -20.93 -22.02 15.48
CA GLU A 80 -21.76 -23.15 15.06
C GLU A 80 -20.92 -24.13 14.24
N GLU A 81 -21.18 -25.41 14.35
CA GLU A 81 -20.39 -26.47 13.70
C GLU A 81 -20.28 -26.25 12.17
N ALA A 82 -21.39 -25.90 11.53
CA ALA A 82 -21.42 -25.61 10.09
C ALA A 82 -20.59 -24.37 9.72
N GLU A 83 -20.61 -23.32 10.57
CA GLU A 83 -19.76 -22.13 10.38
C GLU A 83 -18.29 -22.44 10.56
N GLU A 84 -17.94 -23.31 11.52
CA GLU A 84 -16.58 -23.75 11.72
C GLU A 84 -16.06 -24.57 10.52
N CYS A 85 -16.90 -25.42 9.93
CA CYS A 85 -16.56 -26.14 8.72
C CYS A 85 -16.31 -25.19 7.54
N PHE A 86 -17.18 -24.20 7.34
CA PHE A 86 -17.00 -23.17 6.32
C PHE A 86 -15.75 -22.32 6.57
N PHE A 87 -15.51 -21.95 7.83
CA PHE A 87 -14.29 -21.20 8.19
C PHE A 87 -13.01 -21.96 7.83
N ARG A 88 -12.93 -23.26 8.12
CA ARG A 88 -11.79 -24.10 7.74
C ARG A 88 -11.58 -24.15 6.22
N LYS A 89 -12.66 -24.19 5.43
CA LYS A 89 -12.57 -24.10 3.98
C LYS A 89 -11.96 -22.77 3.55
N VAL A 90 -12.44 -21.63 4.11
CA VAL A 90 -11.90 -20.30 3.82
C VAL A 90 -10.44 -20.20 4.21
N GLN A 91 -10.03 -20.73 5.37
CA GLN A 91 -8.62 -20.74 5.83
C GLN A 91 -7.68 -21.47 4.87
N ASN A 92 -8.15 -22.52 4.23
CA ASN A 92 -7.35 -23.29 3.27
C ASN A 92 -7.23 -22.59 1.92
N GLU A 93 -8.15 -21.69 1.57
CA GLU A 93 -8.19 -21.03 0.27
C GLU A 93 -7.64 -19.60 0.30
N LEU A 94 -7.81 -18.86 1.40
CA LEU A 94 -7.54 -17.42 1.48
C LEU A 94 -6.78 -17.03 2.74
N SER A 95 -5.96 -15.98 2.61
CA SER A 95 -5.53 -15.21 3.77
C SER A 95 -6.69 -14.38 4.31
N TYR A 96 -6.90 -14.41 5.63
CA TYR A 96 -7.97 -13.66 6.29
C TYR A 96 -7.45 -12.68 7.33
N ARG A 97 -8.30 -11.76 7.79
CA ARG A 97 -8.04 -10.84 8.90
C ARG A 97 -9.11 -10.99 9.97
N VAL A 98 -8.69 -10.88 11.23
CA VAL A 98 -9.61 -10.91 12.38
C VAL A 98 -9.92 -9.48 12.80
N PHE A 99 -11.19 -9.21 13.13
CA PHE A 99 -11.63 -7.91 13.64
C PHE A 99 -12.43 -8.09 14.94
N SER A 100 -12.21 -7.17 15.89
CA SER A 100 -12.89 -7.17 17.18
C SER A 100 -14.07 -6.19 17.26
N ASN A 101 -14.12 -5.22 16.37
CA ASN A 101 -15.17 -4.20 16.34
C ASN A 101 -15.31 -3.55 14.95
N PRO A 102 -16.41 -2.81 14.69
CA PRO A 102 -16.65 -2.19 13.38
C PRO A 102 -15.56 -1.21 12.92
N SER A 103 -14.92 -0.47 13.83
CA SER A 103 -13.87 0.49 13.46
C SER A 103 -12.62 -0.22 12.92
N VAL A 104 -12.25 -1.33 13.55
CA VAL A 104 -11.16 -2.21 13.07
C VAL A 104 -11.52 -2.81 11.72
N LEU A 105 -12.76 -3.33 11.56
CA LEU A 105 -13.22 -3.86 10.28
C LEU A 105 -13.10 -2.83 9.16
N VAL A 106 -13.58 -1.60 9.36
CA VAL A 106 -13.49 -0.53 8.35
C VAL A 106 -12.04 -0.26 7.94
N SER A 107 -11.12 -0.26 8.90
CA SER A 107 -9.68 -0.08 8.62
C SER A 107 -9.13 -1.22 7.77
N LEU A 108 -9.45 -2.47 8.12
CA LEU A 108 -9.00 -3.67 7.40
C LEU A 108 -9.58 -3.74 5.98
N VAL A 109 -10.87 -3.41 5.81
CA VAL A 109 -11.51 -3.33 4.49
C VAL A 109 -10.79 -2.29 3.62
N LYS A 110 -10.54 -1.08 4.14
CA LYS A 110 -9.80 -0.05 3.40
C LYS A 110 -8.41 -0.52 2.96
N GLN A 111 -7.68 -1.20 3.85
CA GLN A 111 -6.36 -1.76 3.52
C GLN A 111 -6.44 -2.81 2.41
N SER A 112 -7.42 -3.71 2.46
CA SER A 112 -7.60 -4.77 1.47
C SER A 112 -8.02 -4.22 0.10
N LEU A 113 -8.92 -3.23 0.07
CA LEU A 113 -9.32 -2.55 -1.16
C LEU A 113 -8.16 -1.74 -1.77
N TYR A 114 -7.32 -1.10 -0.94
CA TYR A 114 -6.10 -0.45 -1.40
C TYR A 114 -5.12 -1.45 -2.02
N ALA A 115 -4.93 -2.61 -1.37
CA ALA A 115 -4.08 -3.68 -1.89
C ALA A 115 -4.58 -4.20 -3.25
N TYR A 116 -5.90 -4.36 -3.42
CA TYR A 116 -6.52 -4.72 -4.69
C TYR A 116 -6.23 -3.68 -5.79
N LEU A 117 -6.47 -2.39 -5.51
CA LEU A 117 -6.20 -1.31 -6.48
C LEU A 117 -4.71 -1.25 -6.89
N LYS A 118 -3.82 -1.49 -5.94
CA LYS A 118 -2.38 -1.61 -6.21
C LYS A 118 -2.08 -2.81 -7.10
N HIS A 119 -2.65 -3.97 -6.79
CA HIS A 119 -2.48 -5.19 -7.59
C HIS A 119 -2.97 -5.01 -9.04
N LYS A 120 -4.09 -4.32 -9.22
CA LYS A 120 -4.65 -3.99 -10.55
C LYS A 120 -3.91 -2.84 -11.27
N GLY A 121 -2.92 -2.21 -10.63
CA GLY A 121 -2.18 -1.08 -11.22
C GLY A 121 -3.00 0.22 -11.33
N VAL A 122 -4.20 0.27 -10.71
CA VAL A 122 -5.03 1.48 -10.67
C VAL A 122 -4.40 2.56 -9.81
N ILE A 123 -3.77 2.14 -8.70
CA ILE A 123 -2.97 3.00 -7.84
C ILE A 123 -1.50 2.60 -8.00
N GLN A 124 -0.70 3.50 -8.53
CA GLN A 124 0.75 3.37 -8.51
C GLN A 124 1.26 3.90 -7.16
N THR A 125 1.85 3.04 -6.36
CA THR A 125 2.67 3.50 -5.24
C THR A 125 3.99 3.97 -5.82
N LEU A 126 4.20 5.28 -5.80
CA LEU A 126 5.53 5.83 -6.07
C LEU A 126 6.53 5.27 -5.05
N ASN A 127 7.72 4.91 -5.51
CA ASN A 127 8.83 4.64 -4.61
C ASN A 127 9.09 5.86 -3.73
N PHE A 128 9.74 5.67 -2.58
CA PHE A 128 10.01 6.77 -1.65
C PHE A 128 10.70 7.97 -2.33
N ASP A 129 11.70 7.70 -3.14
CA ASP A 129 12.48 8.69 -3.87
C ASP A 129 11.68 9.46 -4.94
N GLU A 130 10.62 8.85 -5.48
CA GLU A 130 9.73 9.47 -6.48
C GLU A 130 8.59 10.29 -5.86
N GLN A 131 8.31 10.12 -4.57
CA GLN A 131 7.25 10.85 -3.87
C GLN A 131 7.63 12.32 -3.72
N THR A 132 6.63 13.20 -3.72
CA THR A 132 6.79 14.63 -3.42
C THR A 132 6.18 14.96 -2.06
N ARG A 133 6.63 16.06 -1.46
CA ARG A 133 6.11 16.59 -0.18
C ARG A 133 5.38 17.89 -0.41
N ASP A 134 4.36 18.14 0.39
CA ASP A 134 3.61 19.40 0.31
C ASP A 134 4.36 20.59 0.92
N ASP A 135 5.26 20.30 1.87
CA ASP A 135 6.09 21.25 2.57
C ASP A 135 7.43 21.53 1.87
N ALA A 136 7.66 20.99 0.66
CA ALA A 136 8.86 21.18 -0.13
C ALA A 136 8.59 21.91 -1.44
N SER A 137 9.55 22.72 -1.87
CA SER A 137 9.50 23.55 -3.07
C SER A 137 10.86 23.60 -3.78
N MET A 138 10.91 24.23 -4.95
CA MET A 138 12.17 24.45 -5.67
C MET A 138 13.14 25.38 -4.93
N ALA A 139 12.69 26.18 -3.97
CA ALA A 139 13.54 27.03 -3.14
C ALA A 139 14.44 26.22 -2.18
N ASP A 140 14.05 24.96 -1.89
CA ASP A 140 14.80 24.05 -1.02
C ASP A 140 15.94 23.32 -1.76
N ILE A 141 16.03 23.49 -3.08
CA ILE A 141 17.05 22.89 -3.94
C ILE A 141 18.22 23.86 -4.16
N ASP A 142 19.42 23.39 -3.88
CA ASP A 142 20.65 24.14 -4.12
C ASP A 142 21.11 23.98 -5.57
N ALA A 143 21.06 25.09 -6.31
CA ALA A 143 21.53 25.12 -7.69
C ALA A 143 23.04 24.87 -7.82
N THR A 144 23.81 25.14 -6.77
CA THR A 144 25.28 24.91 -6.76
C THR A 144 25.56 23.41 -6.75
N LYS A 145 24.88 22.64 -5.89
CA LYS A 145 25.00 21.19 -5.85
C LYS A 145 24.61 20.53 -7.20
N ILE A 146 23.62 21.08 -7.90
CA ILE A 146 23.28 20.60 -9.24
C ILE A 146 24.41 20.87 -10.25
N LYS A 147 25.05 22.05 -10.20
CA LYS A 147 26.19 22.35 -11.07
C LYS A 147 27.39 21.44 -10.80
N ASP A 148 27.71 21.21 -9.53
CA ASP A 148 28.80 20.30 -9.13
C ASP A 148 28.52 18.87 -9.60
N PHE A 149 27.27 18.43 -9.46
CA PHE A 149 26.83 17.14 -10.01
C PHE A 149 27.02 17.08 -11.53
N LEU A 150 26.60 18.11 -12.28
CA LEU A 150 26.74 18.15 -13.74
C LEU A 150 28.20 18.09 -14.16
N HIS A 151 29.06 18.87 -13.50
CA HIS A 151 30.51 18.88 -13.76
C HIS A 151 31.10 17.47 -13.59
N GLN A 152 30.85 16.80 -12.47
CA GLN A 152 31.34 15.45 -12.19
C GLN A 152 30.73 14.39 -13.13
N ALA A 153 29.42 14.46 -13.39
CA ALA A 153 28.72 13.48 -14.20
C ALA A 153 29.18 13.55 -15.67
N ARG A 154 29.48 14.74 -16.18
CA ARG A 154 30.02 14.90 -17.54
C ARG A 154 31.44 14.33 -17.65
N GLN A 155 32.29 14.64 -16.70
CA GLN A 155 33.68 14.14 -16.70
C GLN A 155 33.75 12.62 -16.58
N LYS A 156 32.95 12.00 -15.69
CA LYS A 156 33.04 10.59 -15.36
C LYS A 156 32.20 9.68 -16.28
N ARG A 157 31.10 10.19 -16.81
CA ARG A 157 30.06 9.37 -17.47
C ARG A 157 29.52 9.94 -18.78
N GLY A 158 30.03 11.08 -19.26
CA GLY A 158 29.53 11.71 -20.47
C GLY A 158 28.06 12.13 -20.38
N PHE A 159 27.66 12.67 -19.24
CA PHE A 159 26.26 13.06 -19.00
C PHE A 159 25.80 14.09 -20.06
N PRO A 160 24.59 13.95 -20.65
CA PRO A 160 24.21 14.65 -21.89
C PRO A 160 23.90 16.13 -21.72
N LEU A 161 23.60 16.60 -20.49
CA LEU A 161 23.29 18.01 -20.25
C LEU A 161 24.54 18.86 -20.03
N ALA A 162 24.49 20.11 -20.48
CA ALA A 162 25.56 21.08 -20.28
C ALA A 162 25.68 21.53 -18.81
N GLU A 163 26.85 21.98 -18.39
CA GLU A 163 27.09 22.43 -16.99
C GLU A 163 26.27 23.67 -16.59
N ASP A 164 25.86 24.48 -17.57
CA ASP A 164 25.05 25.67 -17.42
C ASP A 164 23.55 25.40 -17.58
N SER A 165 23.14 24.13 -17.67
CA SER A 165 21.73 23.75 -17.78
C SER A 165 20.92 24.22 -16.58
N ASP A 166 19.70 24.71 -16.84
CA ASP A 166 18.77 25.13 -15.79
C ASP A 166 18.46 23.98 -14.81
N PRO A 167 18.47 24.23 -13.49
CA PRO A 167 18.18 23.22 -12.48
C PRO A 167 16.89 22.44 -12.70
N ILE A 168 15.81 23.10 -13.12
CA ILE A 168 14.53 22.44 -13.41
C ILE A 168 14.69 21.43 -14.56
N THR A 169 15.43 21.79 -15.61
CA THR A 169 15.72 20.91 -16.73
C THR A 169 16.50 19.67 -16.30
N VAL A 170 17.49 19.85 -15.42
CA VAL A 170 18.31 18.75 -14.87
C VAL A 170 17.45 17.81 -14.04
N LEU A 171 16.68 18.35 -13.09
CA LEU A 171 15.80 17.55 -12.24
C LEU A 171 14.73 16.81 -13.06
N ARG A 172 14.19 17.44 -14.11
CA ARG A 172 13.24 16.79 -15.01
C ARG A 172 13.87 15.66 -15.80
N HIS A 173 15.09 15.85 -16.30
CA HIS A 173 15.87 14.81 -17.00
C HIS A 173 16.15 13.61 -16.09
N LEU A 174 16.51 13.88 -14.83
CA LEU A 174 16.74 12.85 -13.80
C LEU A 174 15.45 12.22 -13.25
N ARG A 175 14.27 12.68 -13.68
CA ARG A 175 12.94 12.28 -13.15
C ARG A 175 12.77 12.58 -11.66
N LEU A 176 13.44 13.61 -11.17
CA LEU A 176 13.40 14.06 -9.78
C LEU A 176 12.42 15.23 -9.56
N LEU A 177 11.63 15.59 -10.58
CA LEU A 177 10.61 16.63 -10.53
C LEU A 177 9.26 16.04 -10.95
N ARG A 178 8.22 16.27 -10.14
CA ARG A 178 6.83 15.87 -10.43
C ARG A 178 5.89 17.05 -10.17
N GLN A 179 5.06 17.39 -11.16
CA GLN A 179 4.12 18.52 -11.05
C GLN A 179 4.82 19.80 -10.50
N ASP A 180 6.03 20.07 -11.03
CA ASP A 180 6.90 21.19 -10.63
C ASP A 180 7.33 21.21 -9.14
N LYS A 181 7.13 20.10 -8.41
CA LYS A 181 7.64 19.88 -7.06
C LYS A 181 8.85 18.94 -7.07
N PRO A 182 9.88 19.19 -6.26
CA PRO A 182 11.01 18.26 -6.10
C PRO A 182 10.55 16.97 -5.42
N SER A 183 11.06 15.84 -5.90
CA SER A 183 10.84 14.55 -5.25
C SER A 183 11.71 14.38 -4.00
N ASN A 184 11.41 13.38 -3.16
CA ASN A 184 12.25 13.05 -2.01
C ASN A 184 13.70 12.76 -2.44
N GLY A 185 13.90 12.13 -3.60
CA GLY A 185 15.23 11.91 -4.17
C GLY A 185 15.94 13.21 -4.51
N ALA A 186 15.23 14.21 -5.05
CA ALA A 186 15.81 15.54 -5.31
C ALA A 186 16.24 16.24 -4.02
N LEU A 187 15.40 16.17 -2.99
CA LEU A 187 15.70 16.77 -1.68
C LEU A 187 16.90 16.11 -1.01
N LEU A 188 16.99 14.77 -1.04
CA LEU A 188 18.14 14.04 -0.48
C LEU A 188 19.44 14.32 -1.21
N LEU A 189 19.40 14.56 -2.53
CA LEU A 189 20.60 14.79 -3.33
C LEU A 189 21.02 16.25 -3.35
N PHE A 190 20.07 17.17 -3.43
CA PHE A 190 20.34 18.56 -3.81
C PHE A 190 19.77 19.59 -2.83
N SER A 191 19.14 19.20 -1.71
CA SER A 191 18.72 20.17 -0.69
C SER A 191 19.94 20.68 0.13
N ASN A 192 19.83 21.92 0.61
CA ASN A 192 20.79 22.48 1.57
C ASN A 192 20.72 21.80 2.93
N ASP A 193 19.51 21.41 3.35
CA ASP A 193 19.25 20.74 4.62
C ASP A 193 18.28 19.56 4.40
N PRO A 194 18.77 18.40 3.92
CA PRO A 194 17.92 17.23 3.73
C PRO A 194 17.40 16.68 5.06
N GLN A 195 18.07 16.91 6.19
CA GLN A 195 17.64 16.44 7.51
C GLN A 195 16.41 17.18 8.04
N TYR A 196 16.16 18.41 7.57
CA TYR A 196 14.89 19.10 7.82
C TYR A 196 13.70 18.28 7.35
N PHE A 197 13.80 17.68 6.16
CA PHE A 197 12.74 16.84 5.59
C PHE A 197 12.80 15.39 6.07
N PHE A 198 14.01 14.88 6.32
CA PHE A 198 14.31 13.50 6.65
C PHE A 198 15.31 13.41 7.82
N PRO A 199 14.83 13.59 9.07
CA PRO A 199 15.74 13.63 10.24
C PRO A 199 16.57 12.35 10.44
N SER A 200 16.13 11.24 9.86
CA SER A 200 16.87 9.95 9.91
C SER A 200 17.86 9.76 8.75
N ALA A 201 17.93 10.68 7.78
CA ALA A 201 18.86 10.60 6.64
C ALA A 201 20.27 11.00 7.06
N VAL A 202 20.85 10.23 7.98
CA VAL A 202 22.20 10.44 8.52
C VAL A 202 22.99 9.14 8.40
N VAL A 203 24.33 9.26 8.18
CA VAL A 203 25.24 8.13 8.20
C VAL A 203 25.95 8.12 9.56
N LYS A 204 25.79 7.01 10.29
CA LYS A 204 26.44 6.81 11.59
C LYS A 204 27.55 5.78 11.43
N CYS A 205 28.78 6.20 11.65
CA CYS A 205 29.95 5.34 11.59
C CYS A 205 30.49 5.12 13.01
N ALA A 206 30.76 3.87 13.35
CA ALA A 206 31.40 3.51 14.61
C ALA A 206 32.59 2.57 14.33
N TRP A 207 33.71 2.82 15.00
CA TRP A 207 34.85 1.94 14.95
C TRP A 207 34.98 1.17 16.28
N PHE A 208 35.12 -0.14 16.16
CA PHE A 208 35.31 -1.06 17.28
C PHE A 208 36.68 -1.73 17.17
N LEU A 209 37.35 -1.95 18.30
CA LEU A 209 38.54 -2.79 18.37
C LEU A 209 38.08 -4.25 18.33
N GLY A 210 38.41 -4.98 17.25
CA GLY A 210 38.07 -6.39 17.10
C GLY A 210 36.80 -6.66 16.29
N THR A 211 36.27 -7.87 16.41
CA THR A 211 35.16 -8.38 15.60
C THR A 211 33.80 -8.34 16.30
N GLU A 212 33.74 -7.87 17.54
CA GLU A 212 32.52 -7.80 18.33
C GLU A 212 32.15 -6.35 18.67
N THR A 213 30.83 -6.08 18.74
CA THR A 213 30.28 -4.76 19.07
C THR A 213 30.29 -4.55 20.58
N VAL A 214 31.47 -4.38 21.16
CA VAL A 214 31.66 -4.22 22.62
C VAL A 214 32.08 -2.77 22.93
N LYS A 215 31.61 -2.25 24.06
CA LYS A 215 32.08 -0.95 24.58
C LYS A 215 33.46 -1.10 25.23
N PRO A 216 34.34 -0.09 25.18
CA PRO A 216 34.11 1.23 24.63
C PRO A 216 34.17 1.30 23.09
N ILE A 217 33.40 2.22 22.50
CA ILE A 217 33.46 2.56 21.08
C ILE A 217 34.66 3.54 20.93
N GLU A 218 35.63 3.17 20.12
CA GLU A 218 36.89 3.97 19.94
C GLU A 218 36.62 5.27 19.18
N ASP A 219 35.80 5.23 18.16
CA ASP A 219 35.37 6.41 17.41
C ASP A 219 33.92 6.26 16.95
N TYR A 220 33.18 7.36 17.05
CA TYR A 220 31.77 7.43 16.61
C TYR A 220 31.54 8.76 15.92
N LYS A 221 31.12 8.69 14.64
CA LYS A 221 30.82 9.88 13.84
C LYS A 221 29.45 9.80 13.24
N THR A 222 28.74 10.90 13.27
CA THR A 222 27.49 11.10 12.53
C THR A 222 27.76 12.08 11.42
N PHE A 223 27.42 11.72 10.19
CA PHE A 223 27.50 12.58 9.02
C PHE A 223 26.09 12.99 8.63
N GLU A 224 25.88 14.28 8.52
CA GLU A 224 24.69 14.95 8.05
C GLU A 224 25.01 15.60 6.71
N GLY A 225 24.00 16.04 5.96
CA GLY A 225 24.17 16.62 4.62
C GLY A 225 23.45 15.81 3.56
N GLY A 226 23.65 16.15 2.30
CA GLY A 226 23.09 15.43 1.16
C GLY A 226 23.91 14.19 0.80
N VAL A 227 23.32 13.32 0.01
CA VAL A 227 24.01 12.09 -0.48
C VAL A 227 25.20 12.44 -1.39
N ALA A 228 25.25 13.67 -1.92
CA ALA A 228 26.29 14.16 -2.81
C ALA A 228 27.38 15.00 -2.08
N ASP A 229 27.24 15.25 -0.78
CA ASP A 229 28.22 15.93 0.07
C ASP A 229 29.25 14.91 0.54
#